data_9c5c178e3561bc2139a0c0e38f9cd6ee
#
_entry.id   9c5c178e3561bc2139a0c0e38f9cd6ee
#
_cell.length_a   1.000
_cell.length_b   1.000
_cell.length_c   1.000
_cell.angle_alpha   90.00
_cell.angle_beta   90.00
_cell.angle_gamma   90.00
#
_symmetry.space_group_name_H-M   'P 1'
#
loop_
_entity.id
_entity.type
_entity.pdbx_description
1 polymer ?
#
loop_
_entity_poly.entity_id
_entity_poly.type
_entity_poly.pdbx_seq_one_letter_code
_entity_poly.pdbx_strand_id
1 'polypeptide(L)'
;MGSPPMVTRNISTARMLGVAASTLALATGATALPSGPAHAADTITAADQPYFAYYHLDQARAKGYTGQGVTIAILDGEVDTSAPELAGADITDKSPCTVTSSVQSKEHGTDVASVLVARDYGITPQ
;
A
#
# COMPACT_ATOMS: atom_id res chain seq x y z
N MET A 1 -10.64 -42.32 45.02
CA MET A 1 -11.08 -41.36 44.01
C MET A 1 -11.42 -42.15 42.77
N GLY A 2 -12.71 -42.40 42.56
CA GLY A 2 -13.21 -43.27 41.51
C GLY A 2 -13.57 -42.51 40.23
N SER A 3 -13.11 -43.00 39.10
CA SER A 3 -13.53 -42.52 37.79
C SER A 3 -14.95 -42.95 37.44
N PRO A 4 -15.78 -42.13 36.80
CA PRO A 4 -17.13 -42.52 36.41
C PRO A 4 -17.12 -43.40 35.17
N PRO A 5 -18.17 -44.27 35.01
CA PRO A 5 -18.24 -45.23 33.91
C PRO A 5 -18.69 -44.60 32.58
N MET A 6 -18.10 -45.10 31.48
CA MET A 6 -18.54 -44.82 30.11
C MET A 6 -19.93 -45.41 29.87
N VAL A 7 -20.84 -44.55 29.38
CA VAL A 7 -22.14 -44.97 28.83
C VAL A 7 -22.04 -45.13 27.33
N THR A 8 -22.05 -46.35 26.85
CA THR A 8 -22.19 -46.69 25.44
C THR A 8 -23.66 -46.61 25.03
N ARG A 9 -24.03 -45.69 24.15
CA ARG A 9 -25.35 -45.64 23.52
C ARG A 9 -25.29 -46.36 22.17
N ASN A 10 -26.04 -47.48 22.16
CA ASN A 10 -26.33 -48.26 20.96
C ASN A 10 -27.33 -47.47 20.08
N ILE A 11 -27.00 -47.12 18.86
CA ILE A 11 -27.92 -46.45 17.96
C ILE A 11 -28.38 -47.45 16.91
N SER A 12 -29.66 -47.82 17.03
CA SER A 12 -30.40 -48.68 16.10
C SER A 12 -30.43 -48.06 14.69
N THR A 13 -30.11 -48.90 13.72
CA THR A 13 -30.28 -48.63 12.30
C THR A 13 -31.75 -48.56 11.91
N ALA A 14 -32.27 -47.38 11.65
CA ALA A 14 -33.55 -47.18 10.97
C ALA A 14 -33.28 -46.97 9.48
N ARG A 15 -33.75 -47.93 8.67
CA ARG A 15 -33.82 -47.82 7.20
C ARG A 15 -34.87 -46.76 6.87
N MET A 16 -34.51 -45.67 6.23
CA MET A 16 -35.46 -44.78 5.55
C MET A 16 -35.34 -44.94 4.04
N LEU A 17 -36.51 -45.20 3.45
CA LEU A 17 -36.75 -45.28 2.02
C LEU A 17 -36.37 -43.94 1.35
N GLY A 18 -35.76 -44.05 0.18
CA GLY A 18 -35.41 -42.91 -0.65
C GLY A 18 -36.63 -42.20 -1.22
N VAL A 19 -36.58 -40.90 -1.13
CA VAL A 19 -37.33 -39.97 -1.98
C VAL A 19 -36.28 -39.23 -2.80
N ALA A 20 -36.23 -39.50 -4.08
CA ALA A 20 -35.39 -38.78 -5.03
C ALA A 20 -35.99 -37.39 -5.23
N ALA A 21 -35.43 -36.40 -4.58
CA ALA A 21 -35.68 -34.99 -4.88
C ALA A 21 -34.67 -34.53 -5.93
N SER A 22 -35.16 -34.38 -7.16
CA SER A 22 -34.40 -33.79 -8.26
C SER A 22 -34.23 -32.32 -7.98
N THR A 23 -33.07 -31.92 -7.41
CA THR A 23 -32.69 -30.53 -7.30
C THR A 23 -32.16 -30.04 -8.65
N LEU A 24 -32.96 -29.22 -9.31
CA LEU A 24 -32.56 -28.47 -10.49
C LEU A 24 -31.52 -27.41 -10.04
N ALA A 25 -30.24 -27.67 -10.26
CA ALA A 25 -29.19 -26.70 -9.99
C ALA A 25 -29.28 -25.59 -11.04
N LEU A 26 -29.80 -24.40 -10.66
CA LEU A 26 -29.61 -23.19 -11.44
C LEU A 26 -28.09 -22.82 -11.34
N ALA A 27 -27.35 -23.14 -12.38
CA ALA A 27 -26.02 -22.62 -12.57
C ALA A 27 -26.15 -21.11 -12.89
N THR A 28 -26.04 -20.26 -11.86
CA THR A 28 -25.82 -18.82 -12.07
C THR A 28 -24.40 -18.67 -12.60
N GLY A 29 -24.27 -18.59 -13.91
CA GLY A 29 -23.02 -18.24 -14.58
C GLY A 29 -22.62 -16.82 -14.17
N ALA A 30 -21.73 -16.69 -13.20
CA ALA A 30 -21.03 -15.44 -12.97
C ALA A 30 -20.12 -15.21 -14.19
N THR A 31 -20.59 -14.39 -15.15
CA THR A 31 -19.73 -13.88 -16.20
C THR A 31 -18.72 -12.95 -15.54
N ALA A 32 -17.50 -13.45 -15.28
CA ALA A 32 -16.38 -12.61 -14.94
C ALA A 32 -16.19 -11.62 -16.10
N LEU A 33 -16.45 -10.35 -15.84
CA LEU A 33 -16.08 -9.29 -16.76
C LEU A 33 -14.56 -9.38 -16.95
N PRO A 34 -14.06 -9.36 -18.19
CA PRO A 34 -12.63 -9.29 -18.38
C PRO A 34 -12.15 -8.00 -17.72
N SER A 35 -11.36 -8.14 -16.65
CA SER A 35 -10.59 -7.01 -16.12
C SER A 35 -9.69 -6.58 -17.28
N GLY A 36 -9.93 -5.38 -17.80
CA GLY A 36 -9.04 -4.77 -18.79
C GLY A 36 -7.61 -4.75 -18.23
N PRO A 37 -6.60 -4.67 -19.11
CA PRO A 37 -5.23 -4.58 -18.65
C PRO A 37 -5.15 -3.45 -17.62
N ALA A 38 -4.68 -3.78 -16.41
CA ALA A 38 -4.33 -2.76 -15.44
C ALA A 38 -3.25 -1.92 -16.14
N HIS A 39 -3.59 -0.67 -16.46
CA HIS A 39 -2.56 0.26 -16.88
C HIS A 39 -1.59 0.35 -15.71
N ALA A 40 -0.35 -0.09 -15.92
CA ALA A 40 0.72 0.25 -15.01
C ALA A 40 0.69 1.77 -14.91
N ALA A 41 0.55 2.31 -13.70
CA ALA A 41 0.67 3.75 -13.51
C ALA A 41 2.02 4.16 -14.12
N ASP A 42 2.01 5.13 -15.02
CA ASP A 42 3.24 5.63 -15.62
C ASP A 42 4.15 6.08 -14.48
N THR A 43 5.35 5.51 -14.44
CA THR A 43 6.32 5.88 -13.41
C THR A 43 6.79 7.29 -13.68
N ILE A 44 6.50 8.22 -12.77
CA ILE A 44 7.01 9.59 -12.85
C ILE A 44 8.53 9.54 -12.64
N THR A 45 9.26 10.17 -13.55
CA THR A 45 10.72 10.26 -13.52
C THR A 45 11.19 11.70 -13.41
N ALA A 46 12.48 11.90 -13.16
CA ALA A 46 13.08 13.22 -13.16
C ALA A 46 12.88 13.98 -14.49
N ALA A 47 12.81 13.27 -15.61
CA ALA A 47 12.58 13.88 -16.93
C ALA A 47 11.16 14.45 -17.08
N ASP A 48 10.20 13.94 -16.32
CA ASP A 48 8.81 14.42 -16.33
C ASP A 48 8.62 15.66 -15.44
N GLN A 49 9.66 16.03 -14.68
CA GLN A 49 9.64 17.14 -13.75
C GLN A 49 10.29 18.39 -14.35
N PRO A 50 9.51 19.41 -14.72
CA PRO A 50 10.04 20.59 -15.41
C PRO A 50 11.07 21.36 -14.60
N TYR A 51 11.03 21.28 -13.28
CA TYR A 51 12.00 21.96 -12.41
C TYR A 51 13.42 21.38 -12.52
N PHE A 52 13.58 20.11 -12.91
CA PHE A 52 14.92 19.54 -13.15
C PHE A 52 15.69 20.29 -14.23
N ALA A 53 15.06 20.50 -15.38
CA ALA A 53 15.67 21.27 -16.47
C ALA A 53 15.81 22.74 -16.11
N TYR A 54 14.79 23.34 -15.49
CA TYR A 54 14.75 24.76 -15.17
C TYR A 54 15.85 25.17 -14.18
N TYR A 55 16.10 24.34 -13.16
CA TYR A 55 17.13 24.61 -12.14
C TYR A 55 18.45 23.86 -12.40
N HIS A 56 18.62 23.21 -13.53
CA HIS A 56 19.81 22.42 -13.89
C HIS A 56 20.18 21.37 -12.84
N LEU A 57 19.19 20.69 -12.25
CA LEU A 57 19.39 19.71 -11.19
C LEU A 57 20.11 18.45 -11.70
N ASP A 58 19.92 18.09 -12.96
CA ASP A 58 20.66 17.05 -13.66
C ASP A 58 22.17 17.33 -13.67
N GLN A 59 22.57 18.59 -13.94
CA GLN A 59 23.96 19.01 -13.92
C GLN A 59 24.55 19.01 -12.51
N ALA A 60 23.75 19.40 -11.51
CA ALA A 60 24.18 19.34 -10.12
C ALA A 60 24.44 17.89 -9.68
N ARG A 61 23.54 16.98 -10.03
CA ARG A 61 23.70 15.54 -9.77
C ARG A 61 24.91 14.95 -10.47
N ALA A 62 25.12 15.29 -11.74
CA ALA A 62 26.30 14.86 -12.49
C ALA A 62 27.64 15.28 -11.85
N LYS A 63 27.63 16.36 -11.05
CA LYS A 63 28.77 16.81 -10.26
C LYS A 63 28.85 16.17 -8.87
N GLY A 64 27.94 15.24 -8.54
CA GLY A 64 27.90 14.55 -7.26
C GLY A 64 27.11 15.26 -6.14
N TYR A 65 26.40 16.34 -6.45
CA TYR A 65 25.54 17.02 -5.48
C TYR A 65 24.21 16.26 -5.34
N THR A 66 24.19 15.26 -4.50
CA THR A 66 23.04 14.37 -4.29
C THR A 66 22.27 14.64 -2.99
N GLY A 67 22.78 15.52 -2.13
CA GLY A 67 22.24 15.73 -0.80
C GLY A 67 22.66 14.68 0.23
N GLN A 68 23.46 13.70 -0.13
CA GLN A 68 23.92 12.65 0.79
C GLN A 68 24.54 13.25 2.06
N GLY A 69 24.07 12.78 3.22
CA GLY A 69 24.54 13.24 4.53
C GLY A 69 23.95 14.58 4.99
N VAL A 70 23.03 15.16 4.21
CA VAL A 70 22.33 16.41 4.58
C VAL A 70 20.98 16.06 5.20
N THR A 71 20.71 16.58 6.40
CA THR A 71 19.40 16.47 7.03
C THR A 71 18.53 17.68 6.69
N ILE A 72 17.33 17.42 6.20
CA ILE A 72 16.34 18.46 5.89
C ILE A 72 15.18 18.32 6.88
N ALA A 73 14.75 19.39 7.52
CA ALA A 73 13.56 19.43 8.33
C ALA A 73 12.39 20.00 7.50
N ILE A 74 11.29 19.25 7.45
CA ILE A 74 10.04 19.65 6.81
C ILE A 74 9.05 19.98 7.92
N LEU A 75 8.48 21.18 7.92
CA LEU A 75 7.42 21.61 8.81
C LEU A 75 6.13 21.67 7.98
N ASP A 76 5.40 20.58 7.97
CA ASP A 76 4.21 20.40 7.13
C ASP A 76 3.19 19.48 7.80
N GLY A 77 2.18 19.03 7.06
CA GLY A 77 1.32 17.95 7.46
C GLY A 77 2.07 16.62 7.62
N GLU A 78 1.37 15.62 8.12
CA GLU A 78 1.89 14.26 8.22
C GLU A 78 2.33 13.74 6.84
N VAL A 79 3.45 13.01 6.81
CA VAL A 79 3.94 12.35 5.59
C VAL A 79 3.48 10.89 5.57
N ASP A 80 2.93 10.43 4.47
CA ASP A 80 2.65 9.01 4.24
C ASP A 80 3.93 8.28 3.82
N THR A 81 4.67 7.78 4.78
CA THR A 81 5.91 7.04 4.50
C THR A 81 5.68 5.69 3.81
N SER A 82 4.40 5.26 3.66
CA SER A 82 4.05 4.06 2.89
C SER A 82 3.84 4.34 1.40
N ALA A 83 3.89 5.60 0.98
CA ALA A 83 3.77 5.99 -0.42
C ALA A 83 4.89 5.33 -1.25
N PRO A 84 4.56 4.70 -2.39
CA PRO A 84 5.53 3.93 -3.18
C PRO A 84 6.76 4.74 -3.62
N GLU A 85 6.59 6.02 -3.92
CA GLU A 85 7.65 6.94 -4.33
C GLU A 85 8.64 7.26 -3.22
N LEU A 86 8.22 7.11 -1.95
CA LEU A 86 9.07 7.32 -0.77
C LEU A 86 9.75 6.03 -0.29
N ALA A 87 9.57 4.92 -1.00
CA ALA A 87 10.16 3.65 -0.63
C ALA A 87 11.70 3.73 -0.56
N GLY A 88 12.25 3.48 0.63
CA GLY A 88 13.68 3.54 0.89
C GLY A 88 14.21 4.90 1.34
N ALA A 89 13.36 5.95 1.36
CA ALA A 89 13.76 7.24 1.91
C ALA A 89 13.90 7.20 3.44
N ASP A 90 14.95 7.80 3.98
CA ASP A 90 15.17 7.92 5.43
C ASP A 90 14.34 9.09 5.98
N ILE A 91 13.09 8.79 6.35
CA ILE A 91 12.15 9.77 6.89
C ILE A 91 11.88 9.44 8.35
N THR A 92 12.16 10.38 9.24
CA THR A 92 11.87 10.26 10.66
C THR A 92 10.89 11.34 11.11
N ASP A 93 9.76 10.95 11.68
CA ASP A 93 8.84 11.87 12.33
C ASP A 93 9.43 12.34 13.66
N LYS A 94 9.53 13.66 13.83
CA LYS A 94 9.97 14.37 15.04
C LYS A 94 8.91 15.35 15.53
N SER A 95 7.64 15.15 15.16
CA SER A 95 6.55 16.03 15.58
C SER A 95 6.52 16.23 17.10
N PRO A 96 6.62 17.46 17.60
CA PRO A 96 6.62 17.73 19.04
C PRO A 96 5.22 17.67 19.66
N CYS A 97 4.19 17.54 18.85
CA CYS A 97 2.78 17.54 19.25
C CYS A 97 2.00 16.46 18.48
N THR A 98 0.84 16.09 19.03
CA THR A 98 -0.10 15.24 18.30
C THR A 98 -0.73 16.07 17.18
N VAL A 99 -0.51 15.65 15.94
CA VAL A 99 -1.12 16.27 14.76
C VAL A 99 -2.38 15.49 14.40
N THR A 100 -3.50 16.21 14.26
CA THR A 100 -4.70 15.64 13.66
C THR A 100 -4.63 15.97 12.17
N SER A 101 -4.10 15.04 11.40
CA SER A 101 -3.99 15.21 9.95
C SER A 101 -5.34 14.94 9.27
N SER A 102 -5.79 15.89 8.46
CA SER A 102 -6.80 15.60 7.43
C SER A 102 -6.13 14.82 6.29
N VAL A 103 -6.93 14.12 5.47
CA VAL A 103 -6.43 13.47 4.26
C VAL A 103 -5.64 14.46 3.39
N GLN A 104 -6.18 15.65 3.17
CA GLN A 104 -5.54 16.69 2.37
C GLN A 104 -4.21 17.18 2.96
N SER A 105 -4.12 17.30 4.29
CA SER A 105 -2.87 17.69 4.97
C SER A 105 -1.80 16.62 4.80
N LYS A 106 -2.18 15.34 4.87
CA LYS A 106 -1.29 14.21 4.67
C LYS A 106 -0.82 14.09 3.21
N GLU A 107 -1.72 14.32 2.25
CA GLU A 107 -1.36 14.40 0.84
C GLU A 107 -0.32 15.49 0.60
N HIS A 108 -0.57 16.70 1.10
CA HIS A 108 0.37 17.82 0.94
C HIS A 108 1.75 17.54 1.55
N GLY A 109 1.80 17.06 2.79
CA GLY A 109 3.08 16.71 3.43
C GLY A 109 3.85 15.62 2.67
N THR A 110 3.12 14.64 2.11
CA THR A 110 3.69 13.57 1.28
C THR A 110 4.24 14.12 -0.03
N ASP A 111 3.50 15.01 -0.70
CA ASP A 111 3.94 15.64 -1.95
C ASP A 111 5.21 16.47 -1.73
N VAL A 112 5.27 17.26 -0.65
CA VAL A 112 6.45 18.05 -0.30
C VAL A 112 7.68 17.16 -0.03
N ALA A 113 7.48 16.05 0.70
CA ALA A 113 8.55 15.08 0.93
C ALA A 113 9.00 14.42 -0.38
N SER A 114 8.05 14.09 -1.27
CA SER A 114 8.33 13.45 -2.55
C SER A 114 9.18 14.31 -3.47
N VAL A 115 8.92 15.62 -3.54
CA VAL A 115 9.77 16.56 -4.30
C VAL A 115 11.23 16.49 -3.82
N LEU A 116 11.47 16.26 -2.55
CA LEU A 116 12.81 16.20 -2.00
C LEU A 116 13.46 14.83 -2.16
N VAL A 117 12.79 13.76 -1.71
CA VAL A 117 13.44 12.45 -1.50
C VAL A 117 12.80 11.29 -2.25
N ALA A 118 11.84 11.54 -3.14
CA ALA A 118 11.30 10.45 -3.96
C ALA A 118 12.41 9.78 -4.77
N ARG A 119 12.37 8.44 -4.79
CA ARG A 119 13.42 7.61 -5.41
C ARG A 119 13.67 7.97 -6.88
N ASP A 120 12.62 8.19 -7.64
CA ASP A 120 12.73 8.29 -9.11
C ASP A 120 12.77 9.74 -9.60
N TYR A 121 12.27 10.71 -8.82
CA TYR A 121 12.17 12.12 -9.22
C TYR A 121 12.50 13.13 -8.11
N GLY A 122 12.78 12.70 -6.90
CA GLY A 122 13.17 13.63 -5.83
C GLY A 122 14.45 14.41 -6.16
N ILE A 123 14.60 15.61 -5.62
CA ILE A 123 15.79 16.44 -5.85
C ILE A 123 17.05 15.78 -5.27
N THR A 124 16.89 15.12 -4.13
CA THR A 124 17.97 14.46 -3.37
C THR A 124 17.61 13.01 -3.05
N PRO A 125 17.36 12.15 -4.05
CA PRO A 125 17.03 10.74 -3.80
C PRO A 125 18.23 10.07 -3.15
N GLN A 126 17.94 9.26 -2.15
CA GLN A 126 18.94 8.49 -1.39
C GLN A 126 19.03 7.07 -1.93
#